data_2c7edb46bdae3e4a256f2839107840f6
#
_entry.id   2c7edb46bdae3e4a256f2839107840f6
#
_cell.length_a   1.000
_cell.length_b   1.000
_cell.length_c   1.000
_cell.angle_alpha   90.00
_cell.angle_beta   90.00
_cell.angle_gamma   90.00
#
_symmetry.space_group_name_H-M   'P 1'
#
loop_
_entity.id
_entity.type
_entity.pdbx_description
1 polymer ?
#
loop_
_entity_poly.entity_id
_entity_poly.type
_entity_poly.pdbx_seq_one_letter_code
_entity_poly.pdbx_strand_id
1 'polypeptide(L)'
;MGGRLTAGPSDELVRAGYGTEAAAGPALADALSRSDLAHAIALIEGGGLDAERGSELLRGLLELDAIAPHDFPWDPAVGDAFQNREKELTARVGSSAAGWLSAGRPRREPFRVALRLVTAEGLARSAAAFSDMSAALATQAKPLAGSLAADYTYLQPAQPTTVGHLLLTWAFPVLRSAERYRRVQGDFAGSVAGVGGSAGSRWPINRERLADLLGHPRVEVHAKDAMWQSDPYLEVLSGFAIGATSISQFAQDLEIWCSQEFGWVELDDTHSRVSALMPQKKNPYALAVLRTWAGQATGDLTAALTTMHTGAARTDHFHLLNGLIPRSLAEAERSAQLAAAVAAGMAINTARMEQSAREAFVTAADVADMLAQTTSLDYRTAHHVIGRVVRDQVEHGGEIDAARIAAAANEVAGAEIVVDEAELAAALDPAACAALRPQTGSSDADQVRAMCDDVAARSAEVRCWAEEAIAADAKSAEALRAKARELAGA
;
A
#
# COMPACT_ATOMS: atom_id res chain seq x y z
N MET A 1 -19.80 12.17 -35.83
CA MET A 1 -19.65 10.88 -36.55
C MET A 1 -18.58 11.08 -37.61
N GLY A 2 -17.65 10.18 -37.73
CA GLY A 2 -16.55 10.30 -38.69
C GLY A 2 -16.14 8.93 -39.22
N GLY A 3 -15.45 8.96 -40.36
CA GLY A 3 -14.92 7.76 -40.99
C GLY A 3 -15.97 6.87 -41.65
N ARG A 4 -15.91 5.55 -41.36
CA ARG A 4 -16.74 4.54 -42.05
C ARG A 4 -18.09 4.28 -41.37
N LEU A 5 -18.36 4.90 -40.18
CA LEU A 5 -19.61 4.69 -39.46
C LEU A 5 -20.71 5.62 -39.97
N THR A 6 -21.89 5.07 -40.23
CA THR A 6 -23.08 5.79 -40.71
C THR A 6 -24.13 5.99 -39.62
N ALA A 7 -23.95 5.38 -38.46
CA ALA A 7 -24.83 5.51 -37.29
C ALA A 7 -24.02 5.79 -36.00
N GLY A 8 -24.68 6.37 -35.02
CA GLY A 8 -24.13 6.50 -33.66
C GLY A 8 -24.10 5.16 -32.90
N PRO A 9 -23.54 5.12 -31.70
CA PRO A 9 -23.55 3.94 -30.84
C PRO A 9 -25.01 3.59 -30.46
N SER A 10 -25.29 2.30 -30.25
CA SER A 10 -26.57 1.88 -29.67
C SER A 10 -26.60 2.20 -28.17
N ASP A 11 -27.81 2.30 -27.61
CA ASP A 11 -27.99 2.55 -26.17
C ASP A 11 -27.35 1.45 -25.31
N GLU A 12 -27.32 0.19 -25.78
CA GLU A 12 -26.68 -0.92 -25.10
C GLU A 12 -25.16 -0.74 -25.03
N LEU A 13 -24.55 -0.31 -26.15
CA LEU A 13 -23.10 -0.03 -26.19
C LEU A 13 -22.73 1.16 -25.28
N VAL A 14 -23.58 2.19 -25.29
CA VAL A 14 -23.40 3.34 -24.37
C VAL A 14 -23.44 2.88 -22.93
N ARG A 15 -24.44 2.10 -22.52
CA ARG A 15 -24.57 1.62 -21.15
C ARG A 15 -23.45 0.65 -20.74
N ALA A 16 -23.12 -0.32 -21.59
CA ALA A 16 -22.17 -1.39 -21.25
C ALA A 16 -20.70 -0.99 -21.43
N GLY A 17 -20.39 -0.08 -22.34
CA GLY A 17 -19.02 0.32 -22.69
C GLY A 17 -18.70 1.76 -22.31
N TYR A 18 -19.29 2.72 -23.03
CA TYR A 18 -18.95 4.13 -22.89
C TYR A 18 -19.26 4.70 -21.51
N GLY A 19 -20.31 4.20 -20.83
CA GLY A 19 -20.61 4.58 -19.44
C GLY A 19 -19.48 4.27 -18.48
N THR A 20 -18.84 3.12 -18.66
CA THR A 20 -17.67 2.72 -17.85
C THR A 20 -16.44 3.58 -18.17
N GLU A 21 -16.20 3.86 -19.48
CA GLU A 21 -15.07 4.71 -19.90
C GLU A 21 -15.24 6.17 -19.43
N ALA A 22 -16.45 6.73 -19.54
CA ALA A 22 -16.74 8.09 -19.08
C ALA A 22 -16.65 8.23 -17.56
N ALA A 23 -17.05 7.19 -16.81
CA ALA A 23 -16.95 7.18 -15.34
C ALA A 23 -15.53 7.29 -14.82
N ALA A 24 -14.51 6.95 -15.57
CA ALA A 24 -13.10 7.17 -15.22
C ALA A 24 -12.64 8.63 -15.44
N GLY A 25 -13.43 9.42 -16.15
CA GLY A 25 -13.11 10.81 -16.53
C GLY A 25 -12.71 11.71 -15.36
N PRO A 26 -13.51 11.81 -14.28
CA PRO A 26 -13.19 12.68 -13.15
C PRO A 26 -11.82 12.38 -12.51
N ALA A 27 -11.46 11.10 -12.36
CA ALA A 27 -10.19 10.70 -11.76
C ALA A 27 -8.96 10.98 -12.66
N LEU A 28 -9.16 11.14 -13.95
CA LEU A 28 -8.11 11.39 -14.94
C LEU A 28 -8.11 12.83 -15.46
N ALA A 29 -9.05 13.69 -15.05
CA ALA A 29 -9.31 14.99 -15.66
C ALA A 29 -8.11 15.93 -15.68
N ASP A 30 -7.42 16.12 -14.54
CA ASP A 30 -6.21 16.96 -14.44
C ASP A 30 -5.11 16.41 -15.35
N ALA A 31 -4.82 15.13 -15.26
CA ALA A 31 -3.76 14.49 -16.05
C ALA A 31 -4.05 14.50 -17.57
N LEU A 32 -5.33 14.40 -17.96
CA LEU A 32 -5.76 14.59 -19.36
C LEU A 32 -5.54 16.05 -19.81
N SER A 33 -5.85 17.04 -18.96
CA SER A 33 -5.56 18.46 -19.25
C SER A 33 -4.06 18.67 -19.46
N ARG A 34 -3.23 18.15 -18.57
CA ARG A 34 -1.75 18.23 -18.69
C ARG A 34 -1.28 17.58 -20.00
N SER A 35 -1.80 16.42 -20.37
CA SER A 35 -1.48 15.73 -21.63
C SER A 35 -1.86 16.58 -22.85
N ASP A 36 -3.05 17.21 -22.82
CA ASP A 36 -3.54 18.04 -23.92
C ASP A 36 -2.72 19.33 -24.09
N LEU A 37 -2.44 20.02 -22.98
CA LEU A 37 -1.60 21.23 -22.97
C LEU A 37 -0.18 20.95 -23.47
N ALA A 38 0.46 19.88 -22.96
CA ALA A 38 1.80 19.50 -23.40
C ALA A 38 1.85 19.18 -24.90
N HIS A 39 0.86 18.47 -25.41
CA HIS A 39 0.78 18.14 -26.82
C HIS A 39 0.59 19.37 -27.72
N ALA A 40 -0.30 20.29 -27.35
CA ALA A 40 -0.50 21.54 -28.06
C ALA A 40 0.77 22.40 -28.10
N ILE A 41 1.47 22.54 -26.97
CA ILE A 41 2.76 23.24 -26.88
C ILE A 41 3.80 22.60 -27.79
N ALA A 42 3.93 21.26 -27.77
CA ALA A 42 4.89 20.53 -28.60
C ALA A 42 4.61 20.69 -30.10
N LEU A 43 3.35 20.76 -30.52
CA LEU A 43 2.96 21.04 -31.90
C LEU A 43 3.37 22.46 -32.34
N ILE A 44 3.18 23.46 -31.47
CA ILE A 44 3.56 24.85 -31.75
C ILE A 44 5.09 24.97 -31.82
N GLU A 45 5.81 24.49 -30.82
CA GLU A 45 7.28 24.58 -30.75
C GLU A 45 7.96 23.78 -31.88
N GLY A 46 7.36 22.68 -32.34
CA GLY A 46 7.86 21.90 -33.47
C GLY A 46 7.49 22.48 -34.84
N GLY A 47 6.72 23.57 -34.91
CA GLY A 47 6.26 24.17 -36.18
C GLY A 47 5.16 23.38 -36.89
N GLY A 48 4.53 22.42 -36.21
CA GLY A 48 3.37 21.68 -36.72
C GLY A 48 2.07 22.47 -36.67
N LEU A 49 2.03 23.54 -35.86
CA LEU A 49 0.91 24.46 -35.71
C LEU A 49 1.45 25.87 -35.62
N ASP A 50 0.85 26.80 -36.40
CA ASP A 50 1.21 28.20 -36.34
C ASP A 50 0.77 28.87 -35.03
N ALA A 51 1.38 30.02 -34.71
CA ALA A 51 1.17 30.68 -33.42
C ALA A 51 -0.28 31.15 -33.20
N GLU A 52 -1.00 31.56 -34.24
CA GLU A 52 -2.37 32.08 -34.12
C GLU A 52 -3.34 30.93 -33.75
N ARG A 53 -3.32 29.85 -34.52
CA ARG A 53 -4.14 28.65 -34.25
C ARG A 53 -3.74 27.99 -32.94
N GLY A 54 -2.43 27.96 -32.63
CA GLY A 54 -1.92 27.43 -31.38
C GLY A 54 -2.39 28.22 -30.17
N SER A 55 -2.39 29.53 -30.24
CA SER A 55 -2.92 30.40 -29.17
C SER A 55 -4.42 30.17 -28.95
N GLU A 56 -5.21 30.04 -30.02
CA GLU A 56 -6.65 29.76 -29.93
C GLU A 56 -6.90 28.40 -29.28
N LEU A 57 -6.20 27.35 -29.72
CA LEU A 57 -6.29 26.00 -29.14
C LEU A 57 -5.94 26.00 -27.64
N LEU A 58 -4.81 26.64 -27.26
CA LEU A 58 -4.37 26.69 -25.86
C LEU A 58 -5.35 27.46 -24.97
N ARG A 59 -5.98 28.55 -25.46
CA ARG A 59 -7.03 29.24 -24.69
C ARG A 59 -8.19 28.31 -24.36
N GLY A 60 -8.71 27.57 -25.33
CA GLY A 60 -9.78 26.61 -25.08
C GLY A 60 -9.37 25.48 -24.13
N LEU A 61 -8.13 24.98 -24.23
CA LEU A 61 -7.62 23.96 -23.33
C LEU A 61 -7.46 24.47 -21.89
N LEU A 62 -7.02 25.72 -21.70
CA LEU A 62 -6.93 26.35 -20.38
C LEU A 62 -8.32 26.59 -19.75
N GLU A 63 -9.33 26.91 -20.56
CA GLU A 63 -10.71 27.00 -20.08
C GLU A 63 -11.26 25.62 -19.63
N LEU A 64 -10.90 24.54 -20.35
CA LEU A 64 -11.27 23.18 -19.93
C LEU A 64 -10.53 22.75 -18.65
N ASP A 65 -9.26 23.12 -18.52
CA ASP A 65 -8.42 22.84 -17.35
C ASP A 65 -8.96 23.51 -16.07
N ALA A 66 -9.63 24.67 -16.23
CA ALA A 66 -10.24 25.40 -15.12
C ALA A 66 -11.55 24.79 -14.60
N ILE A 67 -12.16 23.82 -15.30
CA ILE A 67 -13.40 23.17 -14.87
C ILE A 67 -13.04 22.11 -13.83
N ALA A 68 -13.67 22.18 -12.65
CA ALA A 68 -13.49 21.14 -11.65
C ALA A 68 -13.94 19.76 -12.19
N PRO A 69 -13.23 18.67 -11.89
CA PRO A 69 -13.51 17.35 -12.48
C PRO A 69 -14.95 16.85 -12.32
N HIS A 70 -15.62 17.20 -11.23
CA HIS A 70 -17.02 16.82 -10.93
C HIS A 70 -18.05 17.74 -11.60
N ASP A 71 -17.64 18.95 -12.02
CA ASP A 71 -18.50 19.90 -12.73
C ASP A 71 -18.41 19.75 -14.26
N PHE A 72 -17.44 18.95 -14.74
CA PHE A 72 -17.29 18.72 -16.15
C PHE A 72 -18.47 17.88 -16.71
N PRO A 73 -19.08 18.25 -17.85
CA PRO A 73 -20.28 17.61 -18.37
C PRO A 73 -19.97 16.25 -19.03
N TRP A 74 -19.64 15.24 -18.24
CA TRP A 74 -19.36 13.88 -18.71
C TRP A 74 -20.66 13.23 -19.25
N ASP A 75 -20.69 12.99 -20.56
CA ASP A 75 -21.84 12.39 -21.26
C ASP A 75 -21.41 11.05 -21.90
N PRO A 76 -21.86 9.90 -21.36
CA PRO A 76 -21.55 8.60 -21.96
C PRO A 76 -22.00 8.44 -23.41
N ALA A 77 -23.04 9.16 -23.85
CA ALA A 77 -23.51 9.08 -25.23
C ALA A 77 -22.50 9.68 -26.22
N VAL A 78 -21.59 10.54 -25.75
CA VAL A 78 -20.49 11.10 -26.55
C VAL A 78 -19.35 10.09 -26.69
N GLY A 79 -19.08 9.30 -25.65
CA GLY A 79 -18.02 8.31 -25.59
C GLY A 79 -17.14 8.43 -24.36
N ASP A 80 -15.84 8.19 -24.50
CA ASP A 80 -14.87 8.27 -23.40
C ASP A 80 -14.55 9.73 -23.00
N ALA A 81 -13.72 9.86 -21.95
CA ALA A 81 -13.35 11.17 -21.42
C ALA A 81 -12.65 12.07 -22.46
N PHE A 82 -11.83 11.51 -23.36
CA PHE A 82 -11.19 12.31 -24.41
C PHE A 82 -12.22 12.87 -25.39
N GLN A 83 -13.19 12.06 -25.83
CA GLN A 83 -14.24 12.51 -26.75
C GLN A 83 -15.15 13.58 -26.10
N ASN A 84 -15.45 13.45 -24.83
CA ASN A 84 -16.16 14.47 -24.06
C ASN A 84 -15.38 15.79 -24.03
N ARG A 85 -14.07 15.75 -23.77
CA ARG A 85 -13.22 16.92 -23.76
C ARG A 85 -13.10 17.55 -25.16
N GLU A 86 -12.97 16.75 -26.21
CA GLU A 86 -12.94 17.22 -27.60
C GLU A 86 -14.26 17.92 -28.01
N LYS A 87 -15.41 17.39 -27.59
CA LYS A 87 -16.72 18.01 -27.78
C LYS A 87 -16.79 19.38 -27.11
N GLU A 88 -16.39 19.45 -25.84
CA GLU A 88 -16.40 20.69 -25.07
C GLU A 88 -15.38 21.73 -25.59
N LEU A 89 -14.21 21.28 -26.02
CA LEU A 89 -13.22 22.13 -26.69
C LEU A 89 -13.78 22.72 -27.98
N THR A 90 -14.39 21.85 -28.81
CA THR A 90 -15.02 22.28 -30.07
C THR A 90 -16.12 23.32 -29.86
N ALA A 91 -16.90 23.19 -28.79
CA ALA A 91 -17.92 24.18 -28.44
C ALA A 91 -17.34 25.54 -28.06
N ARG A 92 -16.12 25.59 -27.55
CA ARG A 92 -15.44 26.85 -27.12
C ARG A 92 -14.68 27.54 -28.26
N VAL A 93 -13.87 26.78 -29.00
CA VAL A 93 -12.93 27.35 -29.99
C VAL A 93 -13.28 26.98 -31.44
N GLY A 94 -14.38 26.29 -31.66
CA GLY A 94 -14.78 25.83 -32.96
C GLY A 94 -13.97 24.63 -33.48
N SER A 95 -14.50 23.96 -34.51
CA SER A 95 -13.89 22.74 -35.07
C SER A 95 -12.55 22.99 -35.78
N SER A 96 -12.33 24.18 -36.28
CA SER A 96 -11.09 24.56 -36.99
C SER A 96 -9.88 24.54 -36.02
N ALA A 97 -10.02 25.09 -34.81
CA ALA A 97 -8.96 25.11 -33.81
C ALA A 97 -8.90 23.77 -33.04
N ALA A 98 -10.05 23.27 -32.57
CA ALA A 98 -10.12 22.03 -31.80
C ALA A 98 -9.57 20.79 -32.56
N GLY A 99 -9.75 20.74 -33.87
CA GLY A 99 -9.31 19.62 -34.74
C GLY A 99 -7.78 19.39 -34.70
N TRP A 100 -6.99 20.40 -34.33
CA TRP A 100 -5.54 20.26 -34.22
C TRP A 100 -5.09 19.45 -33.01
N LEU A 101 -5.94 19.28 -32.00
CA LEU A 101 -5.60 18.49 -30.80
C LEU A 101 -5.29 17.02 -31.14
N SER A 102 -5.85 16.48 -32.21
CA SER A 102 -5.62 15.10 -32.66
C SER A 102 -4.45 14.96 -33.65
N ALA A 103 -3.71 16.05 -33.99
CA ALA A 103 -2.61 16.01 -34.94
C ALA A 103 -1.47 15.12 -34.43
N GLY A 104 -1.20 14.01 -35.12
CA GLY A 104 -0.14 13.07 -34.75
C GLY A 104 -0.37 12.25 -33.48
N ARG A 105 -1.55 12.34 -32.86
CA ARG A 105 -1.89 11.72 -31.59
C ARG A 105 -3.21 10.95 -31.68
N PRO A 106 -3.24 9.62 -31.46
CA PRO A 106 -4.49 8.86 -31.38
C PRO A 106 -5.20 9.11 -30.06
N ARG A 107 -6.52 8.95 -30.04
CA ARG A 107 -7.37 9.09 -28.85
C ARG A 107 -6.85 8.35 -27.59
N ARG A 108 -6.16 7.22 -27.76
CA ARG A 108 -5.66 6.41 -26.64
C ARG A 108 -4.40 6.97 -25.97
N GLU A 109 -3.63 7.81 -26.66
CA GLU A 109 -2.36 8.33 -26.11
C GLU A 109 -2.57 9.22 -24.88
N PRO A 110 -3.48 10.22 -24.86
CA PRO A 110 -3.72 11.02 -23.66
C PRO A 110 -4.14 10.20 -22.45
N PHE A 111 -4.89 9.11 -22.64
CA PHE A 111 -5.18 8.20 -21.52
C PHE A 111 -3.95 7.49 -20.97
N ARG A 112 -2.99 7.11 -21.81
CA ARG A 112 -1.74 6.48 -21.37
C ARG A 112 -0.89 7.47 -20.58
N VAL A 113 -0.79 8.71 -21.08
CA VAL A 113 -0.10 9.79 -20.37
C VAL A 113 -0.77 10.05 -19.02
N ALA A 114 -2.10 10.25 -19.03
CA ALA A 114 -2.87 10.53 -17.83
C ALA A 114 -2.76 9.40 -16.79
N LEU A 115 -2.89 8.16 -17.20
CA LEU A 115 -2.81 7.01 -16.29
C LEU A 115 -1.43 6.89 -15.65
N ARG A 116 -0.34 7.18 -16.39
CA ARG A 116 1.03 7.20 -15.83
C ARG A 116 1.21 8.29 -14.80
N LEU A 117 0.76 9.51 -15.08
CA LEU A 117 0.84 10.64 -14.13
C LEU A 117 0.09 10.33 -12.84
N VAL A 118 -1.17 9.89 -12.94
CA VAL A 118 -1.98 9.52 -11.78
C VAL A 118 -1.36 8.36 -11.00
N THR A 119 -0.77 7.39 -11.70
CA THR A 119 -0.13 6.23 -11.03
C THR A 119 1.12 6.66 -10.29
N ALA A 120 1.97 7.48 -10.89
CA ALA A 120 3.21 7.95 -10.25
C ALA A 120 2.91 8.75 -8.97
N GLU A 121 1.96 9.68 -9.03
CA GLU A 121 1.52 10.47 -7.87
C GLU A 121 0.85 9.59 -6.80
N GLY A 122 -0.07 8.73 -7.20
CA GLY A 122 -0.80 7.85 -6.29
C GLY A 122 0.10 6.83 -5.57
N LEU A 123 1.17 6.35 -6.21
CA LEU A 123 2.18 5.51 -5.57
C LEU A 123 2.98 6.29 -4.51
N ALA A 124 3.33 7.54 -4.78
CA ALA A 124 4.00 8.39 -3.79
C ALA A 124 3.10 8.63 -2.55
N ARG A 125 1.82 8.94 -2.75
CA ARG A 125 0.84 9.08 -1.66
C ARG A 125 0.66 7.78 -0.88
N SER A 126 0.54 6.65 -1.57
CA SER A 126 0.43 5.34 -0.93
C SER A 126 1.69 5.00 -0.11
N ALA A 127 2.88 5.28 -0.65
CA ALA A 127 4.13 5.07 0.07
C ALA A 127 4.21 5.91 1.35
N ALA A 128 3.79 7.18 1.30
CA ALA A 128 3.69 8.05 2.46
C ALA A 128 2.74 7.47 3.52
N ALA A 129 1.52 7.08 3.13
CA ALA A 129 0.53 6.54 4.06
C ALA A 129 0.97 5.21 4.72
N PHE A 130 1.64 4.34 3.98
CA PHE A 130 2.22 3.11 4.53
C PHE A 130 3.40 3.39 5.46
N SER A 131 4.25 4.37 5.13
CA SER A 131 5.33 4.78 6.02
C SER A 131 4.81 5.40 7.32
N ASP A 132 3.71 6.16 7.27
CA ASP A 132 3.03 6.69 8.45
C ASP A 132 2.52 5.58 9.38
N MET A 133 1.91 4.53 8.84
CA MET A 133 1.48 3.37 9.63
C MET A 133 2.66 2.67 10.30
N SER A 134 3.74 2.45 9.55
CA SER A 134 4.95 1.81 10.10
C SER A 134 5.58 2.64 11.22
N ALA A 135 5.70 3.97 11.03
CA ALA A 135 6.19 4.91 12.03
C ALA A 135 5.29 4.97 13.27
N ALA A 136 3.97 4.93 13.10
CA ALA A 136 3.02 4.90 14.22
C ALA A 136 3.20 3.66 15.09
N LEU A 137 3.36 2.49 14.48
CA LEU A 137 3.64 1.23 15.19
C LEU A 137 4.97 1.29 15.95
N ALA A 138 6.03 1.80 15.33
CA ALA A 138 7.34 1.96 16.00
C ALA A 138 7.27 2.97 17.16
N THR A 139 6.49 4.04 17.00
CA THR A 139 6.27 5.04 18.05
C THR A 139 5.55 4.44 19.27
N GLN A 140 4.52 3.62 19.05
CA GLN A 140 3.83 2.88 20.11
C GLN A 140 4.72 1.81 20.74
N ALA A 141 5.55 1.13 19.94
CA ALA A 141 6.40 0.02 20.38
C ALA A 141 7.55 0.49 21.30
N LYS A 142 8.16 1.63 21.01
CA LYS A 142 9.39 2.09 21.67
C LYS A 142 9.28 2.22 23.19
N PRO A 143 8.26 2.87 23.78
CA PRO A 143 8.08 2.93 25.22
C PRO A 143 7.74 1.57 25.85
N LEU A 144 7.25 0.62 25.05
CA LEU A 144 6.81 -0.72 25.45
C LEU A 144 7.90 -1.80 25.19
N ALA A 145 9.12 -1.39 24.89
CA ALA A 145 10.23 -2.28 24.56
C ALA A 145 10.58 -3.28 25.68
N GLY A 146 10.36 -2.90 26.95
CA GLY A 146 10.56 -3.78 28.09
C GLY A 146 9.27 -4.33 28.73
N SER A 147 8.09 -4.04 28.17
CA SER A 147 6.82 -4.49 28.71
C SER A 147 6.58 -5.96 28.34
N LEU A 148 6.50 -6.85 29.34
CA LEU A 148 6.35 -8.29 29.15
C LEU A 148 5.04 -8.64 28.42
N ALA A 149 5.11 -9.59 27.50
CA ALA A 149 4.00 -10.25 26.85
C ALA A 149 4.33 -11.71 26.54
N ALA A 150 3.33 -12.53 26.25
CA ALA A 150 3.50 -13.83 25.62
C ALA A 150 3.41 -13.70 24.10
N ASP A 151 4.34 -14.32 23.37
CA ASP A 151 4.16 -14.59 21.95
C ASP A 151 3.19 -15.76 21.74
N TYR A 152 2.50 -15.77 20.60
CA TYR A 152 1.51 -16.79 20.27
C TYR A 152 1.78 -17.38 18.90
N THR A 153 1.77 -18.72 18.84
CA THR A 153 1.73 -19.47 17.58
C THR A 153 0.53 -20.41 17.61
N TYR A 154 -0.23 -20.52 16.51
CA TYR A 154 -1.50 -21.29 16.49
C TYR A 154 -2.52 -20.86 17.57
N LEU A 155 -2.48 -19.61 17.98
CA LEU A 155 -3.23 -19.07 19.12
C LEU A 155 -2.93 -19.83 20.45
N GLN A 156 -1.74 -20.41 20.56
CA GLN A 156 -1.22 -20.98 21.79
C GLN A 156 -0.04 -20.14 22.30
N PRO A 157 0.06 -19.89 23.62
CA PRO A 157 1.21 -19.25 24.19
C PRO A 157 2.50 -19.99 23.83
N ALA A 158 3.51 -19.29 23.36
CA ALA A 158 4.74 -19.89 22.84
C ALA A 158 5.97 -19.52 23.70
N GLN A 159 6.42 -18.27 23.59
CA GLN A 159 7.63 -17.78 24.24
C GLN A 159 7.39 -16.46 24.95
N PRO A 160 8.19 -16.11 25.98
CA PRO A 160 8.17 -14.76 26.54
C PRO A 160 8.76 -13.78 25.53
N THR A 161 8.08 -12.65 25.38
CA THR A 161 8.45 -11.56 24.49
C THR A 161 8.09 -10.21 25.12
N THR A 162 8.20 -9.12 24.37
CA THR A 162 7.74 -7.80 24.82
C THR A 162 6.64 -7.25 23.90
N VAL A 163 5.80 -6.40 24.47
CA VAL A 163 4.73 -5.71 23.71
C VAL A 163 5.33 -4.92 22.54
N GLY A 164 6.46 -4.24 22.78
CA GLY A 164 7.17 -3.53 21.71
C GLY A 164 7.59 -4.44 20.56
N HIS A 165 8.11 -5.65 20.88
CA HIS A 165 8.49 -6.63 19.88
C HIS A 165 7.29 -7.11 19.06
N LEU A 166 6.16 -7.39 19.69
CA LEU A 166 4.93 -7.80 19.02
C LEU A 166 4.43 -6.72 18.05
N LEU A 167 4.44 -5.45 18.42
CA LEU A 167 4.00 -4.35 17.54
C LEU A 167 4.88 -4.22 16.30
N LEU A 168 6.17 -4.48 16.40
CA LEU A 168 7.10 -4.43 15.28
C LEU A 168 6.86 -5.55 14.26
N THR A 169 6.17 -6.63 14.63
CA THR A 169 5.76 -7.70 13.69
C THR A 169 5.02 -7.15 12.47
N TRP A 170 4.21 -6.10 12.67
CA TRP A 170 3.47 -5.48 11.58
C TRP A 170 4.18 -4.26 10.99
N ALA A 171 5.03 -3.57 11.75
CA ALA A 171 5.74 -2.39 11.26
C ALA A 171 6.66 -2.72 10.07
N PHE A 172 7.44 -3.79 10.14
CA PHE A 172 8.38 -4.18 9.08
C PHE A 172 7.73 -4.55 7.74
N PRO A 173 6.68 -5.40 7.64
CA PRO A 173 6.07 -5.71 6.35
C PRO A 173 5.37 -4.51 5.73
N VAL A 174 4.80 -3.62 6.55
CA VAL A 174 4.19 -2.37 6.08
C VAL A 174 5.26 -1.43 5.52
N LEU A 175 6.40 -1.26 6.21
CA LEU A 175 7.54 -0.50 5.71
C LEU A 175 8.08 -1.05 4.39
N ARG A 176 8.27 -2.36 4.29
CA ARG A 176 8.68 -3.00 3.02
C ARG A 176 7.69 -2.75 1.89
N SER A 177 6.41 -2.56 2.19
CA SER A 177 5.41 -2.19 1.17
C SER A 177 5.55 -0.73 0.75
N ALA A 178 5.79 0.19 1.67
CA ALA A 178 6.10 1.59 1.36
C ALA A 178 7.34 1.71 0.45
N GLU A 179 8.42 1.00 0.79
CA GLU A 179 9.65 0.93 -0.03
C GLU A 179 9.41 0.29 -1.40
N ARG A 180 8.52 -0.69 -1.49
CA ARG A 180 8.12 -1.29 -2.77
C ARG A 180 7.43 -0.28 -3.66
N TYR A 181 6.50 0.53 -3.13
CA TYR A 181 5.81 1.55 -3.93
C TYR A 181 6.77 2.61 -4.44
N ARG A 182 7.76 3.01 -3.64
CA ARG A 182 8.85 3.89 -4.10
C ARG A 182 9.62 3.27 -5.29
N ARG A 183 9.94 1.98 -5.25
CA ARG A 183 10.64 1.30 -6.37
C ARG A 183 9.77 1.21 -7.62
N VAL A 184 8.51 0.78 -7.46
CA VAL A 184 7.57 0.63 -8.58
C VAL A 184 7.26 1.98 -9.23
N GLN A 185 7.23 3.08 -8.46
CA GLN A 185 7.05 4.43 -9.01
C GLN A 185 8.12 4.76 -10.07
N GLY A 186 9.34 4.23 -9.94
CA GLY A 186 10.41 4.40 -10.92
C GLY A 186 10.06 3.87 -12.32
N ASP A 187 9.16 2.89 -12.44
CA ASP A 187 8.69 2.36 -13.73
C ASP A 187 7.78 3.35 -14.47
N PHE A 188 7.25 4.33 -13.76
CA PHE A 188 6.43 5.41 -14.31
C PHE A 188 7.21 6.70 -14.60
N ALA A 189 8.53 6.70 -14.42
CA ALA A 189 9.39 7.84 -14.69
C ALA A 189 9.58 8.15 -16.19
N GLY A 190 9.25 7.21 -17.09
CA GLY A 190 9.35 7.38 -18.53
C GLY A 190 8.07 7.96 -19.15
N SER A 191 8.19 9.00 -19.99
CA SER A 191 7.07 9.54 -20.75
C SER A 191 6.67 8.64 -21.92
N VAL A 192 5.37 8.44 -22.10
CA VAL A 192 4.77 7.72 -23.24
C VAL A 192 4.17 8.68 -24.27
N ALA A 193 4.29 9.99 -24.08
CA ALA A 193 3.74 10.98 -24.97
C ALA A 193 4.47 11.02 -26.32
N GLY A 194 3.76 11.39 -27.38
CA GLY A 194 4.30 11.57 -28.72
C GLY A 194 4.63 10.27 -29.47
N VAL A 195 4.12 9.12 -29.03
CA VAL A 195 4.35 7.82 -29.68
C VAL A 195 3.52 7.62 -30.98
N GLY A 196 2.51 8.44 -31.23
CA GLY A 196 1.75 8.40 -32.48
C GLY A 196 1.00 7.09 -32.73
N GLY A 197 0.52 6.44 -31.66
CA GLY A 197 -0.25 5.20 -31.73
C GLY A 197 0.57 3.94 -31.47
N SER A 198 1.47 3.54 -32.35
CA SER A 198 2.29 2.33 -32.16
C SER A 198 3.59 2.30 -32.95
N ALA A 199 3.76 3.18 -33.92
CA ALA A 199 4.89 3.16 -34.85
C ALA A 199 5.60 4.52 -34.99
N GLY A 200 5.29 5.46 -34.13
CA GLY A 200 5.77 6.84 -34.22
C GLY A 200 4.82 7.75 -34.99
N SER A 201 5.10 9.05 -34.98
CA SER A 201 4.33 10.08 -35.65
C SER A 201 5.15 10.71 -36.80
N ARG A 202 4.47 11.17 -37.86
CA ARG A 202 5.07 12.00 -38.92
C ARG A 202 5.05 13.49 -38.62
N TRP A 203 4.39 13.88 -37.52
CA TRP A 203 4.34 15.25 -37.05
C TRP A 203 5.66 15.65 -36.39
N PRO A 204 6.07 16.92 -36.47
CA PRO A 204 7.31 17.41 -35.89
C PRO A 204 7.18 17.57 -34.37
N ILE A 205 6.95 16.45 -33.67
CA ILE A 205 6.78 16.39 -32.23
C ILE A 205 8.06 15.84 -31.61
N ASN A 206 8.68 16.62 -30.70
CA ASN A 206 9.84 16.20 -29.94
C ASN A 206 9.36 15.48 -28.66
N ARG A 207 9.66 14.19 -28.52
CA ARG A 207 9.22 13.36 -27.40
C ARG A 207 9.96 13.70 -26.10
N GLU A 208 11.23 14.08 -26.18
CA GLU A 208 12.02 14.55 -25.05
C GLU A 208 11.43 15.84 -24.48
N ARG A 209 11.03 16.75 -25.38
CA ARG A 209 10.35 17.98 -24.96
C ARG A 209 8.99 17.71 -24.31
N LEU A 210 8.24 16.74 -24.82
CA LEU A 210 7.00 16.29 -24.17
C LEU A 210 7.24 15.70 -22.77
N ALA A 211 8.33 14.93 -22.61
CA ALA A 211 8.73 14.39 -21.32
C ALA A 211 9.02 15.53 -20.33
N ASP A 212 9.82 16.54 -20.74
CA ASP A 212 10.13 17.71 -19.91
C ASP A 212 8.87 18.47 -19.49
N LEU A 213 7.97 18.75 -20.44
CA LEU A 213 6.71 19.44 -20.17
C LEU A 213 5.80 18.70 -19.16
N LEU A 214 5.88 17.38 -19.15
CA LEU A 214 5.10 16.51 -18.27
C LEU A 214 5.83 16.14 -16.97
N GLY A 215 7.08 16.62 -16.79
CA GLY A 215 7.89 16.32 -15.61
C GLY A 215 8.52 14.94 -15.58
N HIS A 216 8.60 14.27 -16.72
CA HIS A 216 9.25 12.97 -16.82
C HIS A 216 10.75 13.10 -17.13
N PRO A 217 11.66 12.40 -16.43
CA PRO A 217 13.11 12.51 -16.64
C PRO A 217 13.60 11.77 -17.91
N ARG A 218 12.78 10.94 -18.54
CA ARG A 218 13.12 10.17 -19.74
C ARG A 218 11.89 9.87 -20.59
N VAL A 219 12.10 9.36 -21.79
CA VAL A 219 11.06 8.80 -22.66
C VAL A 219 11.08 7.28 -22.64
N GLU A 220 9.94 6.63 -22.82
CA GLU A 220 9.87 5.21 -23.12
C GLU A 220 10.25 4.99 -24.58
N VAL A 221 11.29 4.15 -24.81
CA VAL A 221 11.97 4.08 -26.11
C VAL A 221 11.10 3.49 -27.21
N HIS A 222 10.38 2.40 -26.91
CA HIS A 222 9.62 1.66 -27.93
C HIS A 222 8.17 2.10 -27.96
N ALA A 223 7.74 2.73 -29.08
CA ALA A 223 6.41 3.34 -29.20
C ALA A 223 5.25 2.38 -28.93
N LYS A 224 5.31 1.14 -29.44
CA LYS A 224 4.24 0.16 -29.24
C LYS A 224 4.23 -0.37 -27.80
N ASP A 225 5.38 -0.57 -27.19
CA ASP A 225 5.55 -0.94 -25.79
C ASP A 225 4.93 0.15 -24.89
N ALA A 226 5.41 1.38 -25.04
CA ALA A 226 4.92 2.56 -24.31
C ALA A 226 3.40 2.74 -24.36
N MET A 227 2.78 2.42 -25.49
CA MET A 227 1.35 2.59 -25.70
C MET A 227 0.51 1.42 -25.17
N TRP A 228 1.01 0.20 -25.22
CA TRP A 228 0.15 -0.99 -25.14
C TRP A 228 0.52 -2.00 -24.06
N GLN A 229 1.73 -1.95 -23.47
CA GLN A 229 2.08 -2.84 -22.40
C GLN A 229 1.48 -2.39 -21.06
N SER A 230 1.15 -3.36 -20.24
CA SER A 230 0.41 -3.14 -19.00
C SER A 230 1.10 -3.74 -17.76
N ASP A 231 2.24 -4.40 -17.95
CA ASP A 231 3.03 -5.02 -16.88
C ASP A 231 3.37 -4.06 -15.73
N PRO A 232 3.71 -2.75 -15.94
CA PRO A 232 3.94 -1.84 -14.81
C PRO A 232 2.70 -1.67 -13.92
N TYR A 233 1.50 -1.70 -14.49
CA TYR A 233 0.26 -1.61 -13.73
C TYR A 233 -0.05 -2.90 -12.95
N LEU A 234 0.38 -4.06 -13.46
CA LEU A 234 0.30 -5.32 -12.71
C LEU A 234 1.23 -5.32 -11.50
N GLU A 235 2.43 -4.72 -11.61
CA GLU A 235 3.34 -4.50 -10.48
C GLU A 235 2.69 -3.62 -9.40
N VAL A 236 1.99 -2.54 -9.79
CA VAL A 236 1.23 -1.70 -8.85
C VAL A 236 0.19 -2.53 -8.10
N LEU A 237 -0.66 -3.25 -8.82
CA LEU A 237 -1.74 -4.05 -8.21
C LEU A 237 -1.19 -5.20 -7.36
N SER A 238 -0.09 -5.84 -7.78
CA SER A 238 0.62 -6.84 -6.98
C SER A 238 1.16 -6.24 -5.68
N GLY A 239 1.77 -5.07 -5.77
CA GLY A 239 2.24 -4.31 -4.61
C GLY A 239 1.12 -4.02 -3.62
N PHE A 240 -0.05 -3.58 -4.12
CA PHE A 240 -1.21 -3.30 -3.27
C PHE A 240 -1.80 -4.56 -2.64
N ALA A 241 -1.90 -5.68 -3.36
CA ALA A 241 -2.37 -6.95 -2.80
C ALA A 241 -1.45 -7.44 -1.66
N ILE A 242 -0.13 -7.30 -1.81
CA ILE A 242 0.85 -7.64 -0.76
C ILE A 242 0.71 -6.71 0.45
N GLY A 243 0.65 -5.39 0.22
CA GLY A 243 0.50 -4.40 1.29
C GLY A 243 -0.81 -4.56 2.06
N ALA A 244 -1.91 -4.76 1.34
CA ALA A 244 -3.23 -5.01 1.90
C ALA A 244 -3.27 -6.29 2.74
N THR A 245 -2.56 -7.35 2.31
CA THR A 245 -2.43 -8.59 3.09
C THR A 245 -1.74 -8.32 4.43
N SER A 246 -0.68 -7.52 4.46
CA SER A 246 0.01 -7.16 5.72
C SER A 246 -0.90 -6.35 6.66
N ILE A 247 -1.67 -5.41 6.13
CA ILE A 247 -2.66 -4.65 6.91
C ILE A 247 -3.80 -5.56 7.39
N SER A 248 -4.23 -6.54 6.59
CA SER A 248 -5.24 -7.52 7.01
C SER A 248 -4.76 -8.41 8.14
N GLN A 249 -3.49 -8.84 8.13
CA GLN A 249 -2.90 -9.61 9.24
C GLN A 249 -2.92 -8.77 10.53
N PHE A 250 -2.43 -7.54 10.49
CA PHE A 250 -2.54 -6.59 11.60
C PHE A 250 -3.98 -6.48 12.12
N ALA A 251 -4.94 -6.29 11.22
CA ALA A 251 -6.35 -6.14 11.60
C ALA A 251 -6.96 -7.40 12.22
N GLN A 252 -6.56 -8.60 11.75
CA GLN A 252 -7.02 -9.87 12.30
C GLN A 252 -6.47 -10.12 13.69
N ASP A 253 -5.18 -9.88 13.90
CA ASP A 253 -4.55 -10.05 15.22
C ASP A 253 -5.15 -9.06 16.22
N LEU A 254 -5.34 -7.80 15.84
CA LEU A 254 -6.00 -6.82 16.70
C LEU A 254 -7.45 -7.19 17.02
N GLU A 255 -8.20 -7.80 16.09
CA GLU A 255 -9.57 -8.25 16.36
C GLU A 255 -9.59 -9.32 17.45
N ILE A 256 -8.61 -10.25 17.44
CA ILE A 256 -8.42 -11.23 18.51
C ILE A 256 -8.05 -10.52 19.81
N TRP A 257 -7.09 -9.59 19.79
CA TRP A 257 -6.64 -8.86 20.98
C TRP A 257 -7.73 -7.95 21.58
N CYS A 258 -8.67 -7.48 20.77
CA CYS A 258 -9.84 -6.71 21.22
C CYS A 258 -10.97 -7.58 21.79
N SER A 259 -10.90 -8.92 21.66
CA SER A 259 -11.92 -9.81 22.23
C SER A 259 -11.92 -9.71 23.76
N GLN A 260 -13.07 -9.99 24.38
CA GLN A 260 -13.20 -9.98 25.84
C GLN A 260 -12.25 -11.02 26.50
N GLU A 261 -12.01 -12.13 25.84
CA GLU A 261 -11.14 -13.22 26.29
C GLU A 261 -9.69 -12.78 26.40
N PHE A 262 -9.18 -12.06 25.41
CA PHE A 262 -7.82 -11.47 25.42
C PHE A 262 -7.79 -10.17 26.23
N GLY A 263 -8.58 -9.18 25.85
CA GLY A 263 -8.64 -7.87 26.49
C GLY A 263 -7.29 -7.12 26.48
N TRP A 264 -6.47 -7.35 25.45
CA TRP A 264 -5.13 -6.79 25.32
C TRP A 264 -5.13 -5.40 24.68
N VAL A 265 -6.10 -5.15 23.80
CA VAL A 265 -6.21 -3.87 23.07
C VAL A 265 -7.66 -3.39 23.09
N GLU A 266 -7.82 -2.09 23.21
CA GLU A 266 -9.09 -1.41 22.96
C GLU A 266 -8.88 -0.33 21.89
N LEU A 267 -9.72 -0.33 20.86
CA LEU A 267 -9.70 0.73 19.86
C LEU A 267 -10.34 1.98 20.40
N ASP A 268 -9.84 3.13 19.95
CA ASP A 268 -10.48 4.42 20.17
C ASP A 268 -11.94 4.39 19.68
N ASP A 269 -12.81 5.17 20.32
CA ASP A 269 -14.23 5.27 19.96
C ASP A 269 -14.43 5.69 18.51
N THR A 270 -13.56 6.55 17.98
CA THR A 270 -13.62 7.02 16.58
C THR A 270 -13.35 5.92 15.55
N HIS A 271 -12.70 4.82 15.96
CA HIS A 271 -12.43 3.63 15.12
C HIS A 271 -13.39 2.47 15.41
N SER A 272 -14.32 2.68 16.31
CA SER A 272 -15.27 1.68 16.80
C SER A 272 -16.71 1.98 16.37
N ARG A 273 -17.59 1.01 16.54
CA ARG A 273 -19.03 1.18 16.26
C ARG A 273 -19.86 0.44 17.29
N VAL A 274 -20.82 1.14 17.88
CA VAL A 274 -21.77 0.53 18.81
C VAL A 274 -22.81 -0.33 18.07
N SER A 275 -23.36 -1.32 18.78
CA SER A 275 -24.52 -2.08 18.29
C SER A 275 -25.81 -1.31 18.53
N ALA A 276 -26.71 -1.27 17.54
CA ALA A 276 -28.03 -0.67 17.69
C ALA A 276 -28.94 -1.48 18.65
N LEU A 277 -28.66 -2.79 18.82
CA LEU A 277 -29.45 -3.70 19.66
C LEU A 277 -28.82 -3.93 21.04
N MET A 278 -27.48 -3.99 21.08
CA MET A 278 -26.72 -4.38 22.27
C MET A 278 -25.88 -3.18 22.75
N PRO A 279 -26.34 -2.39 23.72
CA PRO A 279 -25.69 -1.12 24.10
C PRO A 279 -24.28 -1.31 24.69
N GLN A 280 -23.97 -2.48 25.28
CA GLN A 280 -22.66 -2.81 25.83
C GLN A 280 -21.62 -3.19 24.77
N LYS A 281 -22.04 -3.42 23.52
CA LYS A 281 -21.16 -3.96 22.46
C LYS A 281 -20.46 -2.84 21.69
N LYS A 282 -19.15 -2.69 21.91
CA LYS A 282 -18.22 -1.84 21.16
C LYS A 282 -17.50 -2.69 20.12
N ASN A 283 -17.85 -2.53 18.85
CA ASN A 283 -17.22 -3.32 17.78
C ASN A 283 -15.97 -2.60 17.25
N PRO A 284 -14.84 -3.28 17.02
CA PRO A 284 -13.66 -2.71 16.39
C PRO A 284 -13.86 -2.56 14.86
N TYR A 285 -14.77 -1.68 14.45
CA TYR A 285 -15.30 -1.60 13.08
C TYR A 285 -14.23 -1.30 12.03
N ALA A 286 -13.24 -0.46 12.36
CA ALA A 286 -12.15 -0.13 11.45
C ALA A 286 -11.41 -1.39 10.95
N LEU A 287 -11.25 -2.40 11.80
CA LEU A 287 -10.55 -3.64 11.45
C LEU A 287 -11.29 -4.44 10.35
N ALA A 288 -12.62 -4.47 10.39
CA ALA A 288 -13.44 -5.09 9.36
C ALA A 288 -13.30 -4.37 8.01
N VAL A 289 -13.21 -3.03 8.02
CA VAL A 289 -12.97 -2.22 6.81
C VAL A 289 -11.62 -2.55 6.20
N LEU A 290 -10.55 -2.60 7.00
CA LEU A 290 -9.19 -2.93 6.55
C LEU A 290 -9.10 -4.33 5.93
N ARG A 291 -9.76 -5.32 6.53
CA ARG A 291 -9.82 -6.68 6.01
C ARG A 291 -10.58 -6.78 4.68
N THR A 292 -11.67 -6.00 4.54
CA THR A 292 -12.43 -5.93 3.28
C THR A 292 -11.57 -5.41 2.14
N TRP A 293 -10.77 -4.38 2.39
CA TRP A 293 -9.86 -3.85 1.37
C TRP A 293 -8.85 -4.90 0.88
N ALA A 294 -8.32 -5.75 1.76
CA ALA A 294 -7.39 -6.80 1.35
C ALA A 294 -8.02 -7.80 0.35
N GLY A 295 -9.31 -8.13 0.57
CA GLY A 295 -10.07 -8.94 -0.38
C GLY A 295 -10.24 -8.23 -1.74
N GLN A 296 -10.58 -6.94 -1.73
CA GLN A 296 -10.71 -6.14 -2.94
C GLN A 296 -9.39 -6.05 -3.72
N ALA A 297 -8.28 -5.71 -3.06
CA ALA A 297 -6.97 -5.58 -3.69
C ALA A 297 -6.52 -6.89 -4.38
N THR A 298 -6.80 -8.04 -3.76
CA THR A 298 -6.54 -9.36 -4.35
C THR A 298 -7.45 -9.62 -5.57
N GLY A 299 -8.73 -9.26 -5.46
CA GLY A 299 -9.69 -9.36 -6.56
C GLY A 299 -9.30 -8.48 -7.75
N ASP A 300 -8.86 -7.26 -7.51
CA ASP A 300 -8.41 -6.31 -8.52
C ASP A 300 -7.19 -6.83 -9.30
N LEU A 301 -6.19 -7.37 -8.59
CA LEU A 301 -5.04 -8.02 -9.21
C LEU A 301 -5.46 -9.22 -10.07
N THR A 302 -6.35 -10.06 -9.56
CA THR A 302 -6.85 -11.24 -10.28
C THR A 302 -7.60 -10.84 -11.55
N ALA A 303 -8.49 -9.85 -11.47
CA ALA A 303 -9.22 -9.32 -12.61
C ALA A 303 -8.26 -8.76 -13.68
N ALA A 304 -7.24 -8.00 -13.26
CA ALA A 304 -6.25 -7.45 -14.16
C ALA A 304 -5.44 -8.56 -14.85
N LEU A 305 -4.87 -9.51 -14.09
CA LEU A 305 -4.12 -10.64 -14.64
C LEU A 305 -4.92 -11.43 -15.67
N THR A 306 -6.21 -11.69 -15.38
CA THR A 306 -7.10 -12.43 -16.29
C THR A 306 -7.38 -11.63 -17.57
N THR A 307 -7.63 -10.33 -17.45
CA THR A 307 -7.95 -9.46 -18.60
C THR A 307 -6.73 -9.21 -19.49
N MET A 308 -5.51 -9.24 -18.92
CA MET A 308 -4.26 -9.03 -19.67
C MET A 308 -3.86 -10.20 -20.58
N HIS A 309 -4.53 -11.34 -20.52
CA HIS A 309 -4.31 -12.48 -21.43
C HIS A 309 -4.82 -12.20 -22.83
N THR A 310 -4.35 -11.11 -23.44
CA THR A 310 -4.70 -10.73 -24.81
C THR A 310 -3.43 -10.42 -25.61
N GLY A 311 -3.56 -10.46 -26.95
CA GLY A 311 -2.45 -10.05 -27.81
C GLY A 311 -2.11 -8.57 -27.62
N ALA A 312 -0.83 -8.20 -27.83
CA ALA A 312 -0.40 -6.80 -27.78
C ALA A 312 -1.24 -5.90 -28.70
N ALA A 313 -1.44 -4.65 -28.29
CA ALA A 313 -2.25 -3.65 -28.98
C ALA A 313 -3.77 -3.98 -29.02
N ARG A 314 -4.26 -4.72 -28.04
CA ARG A 314 -5.69 -4.81 -27.73
C ARG A 314 -6.09 -3.71 -26.75
N THR A 315 -7.38 -3.40 -26.68
CA THR A 315 -7.88 -2.35 -25.79
C THR A 315 -8.51 -2.88 -24.51
N ASP A 316 -8.79 -4.16 -24.44
CA ASP A 316 -9.55 -4.82 -23.39
C ASP A 316 -9.00 -4.51 -21.99
N HIS A 317 -7.70 -4.66 -21.81
CA HIS A 317 -7.03 -4.41 -20.54
C HIS A 317 -7.10 -2.93 -20.11
N PHE A 318 -7.05 -1.98 -21.04
CA PHE A 318 -7.14 -0.57 -20.66
C PHE A 318 -8.56 -0.08 -20.43
N HIS A 319 -9.59 -0.77 -20.92
CA HIS A 319 -10.95 -0.56 -20.44
C HIS A 319 -11.06 -0.81 -18.94
N LEU A 320 -10.37 -1.85 -18.44
CA LEU A 320 -10.30 -2.14 -17.03
C LEU A 320 -9.39 -1.15 -16.30
N LEU A 321 -8.15 -0.96 -16.74
CA LEU A 321 -7.11 -0.22 -15.99
C LEU A 321 -7.43 1.26 -15.81
N ASN A 322 -8.06 1.92 -16.78
CA ASN A 322 -8.39 3.35 -16.68
C ASN A 322 -9.30 3.68 -15.48
N GLY A 323 -10.16 2.76 -15.07
CA GLY A 323 -10.98 2.92 -13.87
C GLY A 323 -10.37 2.24 -12.63
N LEU A 324 -9.77 1.06 -12.84
CA LEU A 324 -9.24 0.22 -11.76
C LEU A 324 -8.06 0.87 -11.04
N ILE A 325 -7.06 1.37 -11.78
CA ILE A 325 -5.84 1.93 -11.19
C ILE A 325 -6.12 3.15 -10.32
N PRO A 326 -6.83 4.21 -10.79
CA PRO A 326 -7.14 5.35 -9.92
C PRO A 326 -7.91 4.96 -8.66
N ARG A 327 -8.86 4.02 -8.77
CA ARG A 327 -9.61 3.50 -7.63
C ARG A 327 -8.70 2.77 -6.65
N SER A 328 -7.87 1.83 -7.13
CA SER A 328 -6.97 1.04 -6.27
C SER A 328 -5.94 1.90 -5.56
N LEU A 329 -5.42 2.97 -6.20
CA LEU A 329 -4.53 3.96 -5.58
C LEU A 329 -5.23 4.68 -4.42
N ALA A 330 -6.45 5.18 -4.65
CA ALA A 330 -7.21 5.88 -3.62
C ALA A 330 -7.58 4.96 -2.45
N GLU A 331 -7.90 3.69 -2.71
CA GLU A 331 -8.21 2.70 -1.67
C GLU A 331 -6.95 2.35 -0.86
N ALA A 332 -5.79 2.18 -1.50
CA ALA A 332 -4.53 1.90 -0.83
C ALA A 332 -4.13 3.03 0.12
N GLU A 333 -4.20 4.28 -0.34
CA GLU A 333 -3.92 5.46 0.48
C GLU A 333 -4.87 5.54 1.69
N ARG A 334 -6.20 5.52 1.46
CA ARG A 334 -7.20 5.66 2.53
C ARG A 334 -7.13 4.55 3.58
N SER A 335 -6.90 3.31 3.12
CA SER A 335 -6.81 2.16 4.02
C SER A 335 -5.54 2.20 4.88
N ALA A 336 -4.41 2.62 4.30
CA ALA A 336 -3.19 2.81 5.06
C ALA A 336 -3.30 3.96 6.07
N GLN A 337 -3.95 5.07 5.70
CA GLN A 337 -4.24 6.17 6.61
C GLN A 337 -5.13 5.73 7.78
N LEU A 338 -6.18 4.94 7.52
CA LEU A 338 -7.01 4.36 8.58
C LEU A 338 -6.20 3.42 9.48
N ALA A 339 -5.38 2.56 8.90
CA ALA A 339 -4.53 1.64 9.67
C ALA A 339 -3.49 2.39 10.53
N ALA A 340 -2.91 3.48 10.01
CA ALA A 340 -2.01 4.36 10.76
C ALA A 340 -2.73 5.02 11.96
N ALA A 341 -3.95 5.52 11.74
CA ALA A 341 -4.75 6.12 12.79
C ALA A 341 -5.14 5.10 13.88
N VAL A 342 -5.53 3.88 13.48
CA VAL A 342 -5.77 2.76 14.42
C VAL A 342 -4.52 2.45 15.22
N ALA A 343 -3.37 2.29 14.56
CA ALA A 343 -2.10 1.99 15.22
C ALA A 343 -1.67 3.08 16.21
N ALA A 344 -1.90 4.36 15.88
CA ALA A 344 -1.56 5.49 16.75
C ALA A 344 -2.51 5.65 17.94
N GLY A 345 -3.80 5.31 17.77
CA GLY A 345 -4.86 5.58 18.75
C GLY A 345 -5.29 4.39 19.61
N MET A 346 -4.82 3.17 19.33
CA MET A 346 -5.19 2.00 20.13
C MET A 346 -4.63 2.05 21.54
N ALA A 347 -5.44 1.72 22.53
CA ALA A 347 -5.03 1.56 23.93
C ALA A 347 -4.56 0.13 24.17
N ILE A 348 -3.34 -0.03 24.74
CA ILE A 348 -2.73 -1.34 25.00
C ILE A 348 -2.77 -1.63 26.49
N ASN A 349 -3.36 -2.76 26.88
CA ASN A 349 -3.47 -3.22 28.25
C ASN A 349 -2.24 -4.08 28.60
N THR A 350 -1.13 -3.45 28.92
CA THR A 350 0.13 -4.11 29.25
C THR A 350 0.01 -5.02 30.47
N ALA A 351 -0.81 -4.65 31.45
CA ALA A 351 -1.02 -5.48 32.65
C ALA A 351 -1.69 -6.83 32.32
N ARG A 352 -2.68 -6.83 31.41
CA ARG A 352 -3.34 -8.04 30.95
C ARG A 352 -2.42 -8.90 30.09
N MET A 353 -1.58 -8.28 29.26
CA MET A 353 -0.57 -8.98 28.45
C MET A 353 0.50 -9.64 29.33
N GLU A 354 1.00 -8.92 30.35
CA GLU A 354 1.92 -9.46 31.35
C GLU A 354 1.31 -10.62 32.12
N GLN A 355 0.06 -10.48 32.61
CA GLN A 355 -0.65 -11.54 33.30
C GLN A 355 -0.73 -12.80 32.42
N SER A 356 -1.09 -12.68 31.14
CA SER A 356 -1.17 -13.79 30.21
C SER A 356 0.19 -14.51 30.05
N ALA A 357 1.30 -13.77 30.04
CA ALA A 357 2.63 -14.34 29.97
C ALA A 357 3.02 -15.12 31.24
N ARG A 358 2.61 -14.63 32.41
CA ARG A 358 2.93 -15.26 33.70
C ARG A 358 2.06 -16.49 34.01
N GLU A 359 0.84 -16.54 33.48
CA GLU A 359 -0.10 -17.65 33.66
C GLU A 359 0.18 -18.85 32.73
N ALA A 360 0.94 -18.66 31.66
CA ALA A 360 1.23 -19.68 30.67
C ALA A 360 2.62 -20.31 30.87
N PHE A 361 2.84 -21.49 30.28
CA PHE A 361 4.14 -22.18 30.31
C PHE A 361 5.14 -21.62 29.28
N VAL A 362 5.18 -20.29 29.11
CA VAL A 362 5.97 -19.65 28.02
C VAL A 362 7.48 -19.81 28.23
N THR A 363 7.93 -20.11 29.46
CA THR A 363 9.32 -20.30 29.83
C THR A 363 9.81 -21.74 29.74
N ALA A 364 8.96 -22.69 29.35
CA ALA A 364 9.31 -24.11 29.34
C ALA A 364 10.54 -24.42 28.45
N ALA A 365 10.68 -23.70 27.32
CA ALA A 365 11.87 -23.82 26.48
C ALA A 365 13.12 -23.25 27.12
N ASP A 366 13.01 -22.11 27.83
CA ASP A 366 14.12 -21.48 28.55
C ASP A 366 14.63 -22.36 29.70
N VAL A 367 13.73 -23.07 30.40
CA VAL A 367 14.12 -24.06 31.43
C VAL A 367 14.81 -25.27 30.77
N ALA A 368 14.37 -25.73 29.61
CA ALA A 368 15.05 -26.82 28.90
C ALA A 368 16.45 -26.38 28.41
N ASP A 369 16.61 -25.13 27.96
CA ASP A 369 17.89 -24.56 27.59
C ASP A 369 18.85 -24.49 28.80
N MET A 370 18.35 -23.99 29.94
CA MET A 370 19.11 -23.94 31.20
C MET A 370 19.60 -25.34 31.59
N LEU A 371 18.73 -26.35 31.60
CA LEU A 371 19.12 -27.72 31.95
C LEU A 371 20.19 -28.28 30.99
N ALA A 372 20.08 -28.03 29.68
CA ALA A 372 21.07 -28.48 28.73
C ALA A 372 22.42 -27.77 28.87
N GLN A 373 22.44 -26.53 29.40
CA GLN A 373 23.66 -25.75 29.58
C GLN A 373 24.35 -26.04 30.92
N THR A 374 23.59 -26.41 31.97
CA THR A 374 24.10 -26.52 33.33
C THR A 374 24.18 -27.94 33.84
N THR A 375 23.60 -28.92 33.13
CA THR A 375 23.62 -30.34 33.50
C THR A 375 24.28 -31.21 32.42
N SER A 376 24.32 -32.51 32.64
CA SER A 376 24.80 -33.50 31.66
C SER A 376 23.80 -33.87 30.58
N LEU A 377 22.58 -33.29 30.58
CA LEU A 377 21.53 -33.62 29.62
C LEU A 377 21.79 -32.89 28.30
N ASP A 378 21.65 -33.62 27.18
CA ASP A 378 21.49 -32.98 25.88
C ASP A 378 20.13 -32.25 25.78
N TYR A 379 20.04 -31.28 24.85
CA TYR A 379 18.84 -30.45 24.71
C TYR A 379 17.55 -31.28 24.47
N ARG A 380 17.61 -32.32 23.66
CA ARG A 380 16.44 -33.13 23.37
C ARG A 380 15.94 -33.87 24.62
N THR A 381 16.85 -34.42 25.40
CA THR A 381 16.56 -35.04 26.68
C THR A 381 16.00 -34.02 27.67
N ALA A 382 16.62 -32.88 27.82
CA ALA A 382 16.14 -31.75 28.66
C ALA A 382 14.71 -31.33 28.27
N HIS A 383 14.43 -31.22 26.98
CA HIS A 383 13.09 -30.89 26.44
C HIS A 383 12.05 -31.97 26.84
N HIS A 384 12.40 -33.27 26.77
CA HIS A 384 11.49 -34.35 27.19
C HIS A 384 11.25 -34.34 28.69
N VAL A 385 12.28 -34.03 29.49
CA VAL A 385 12.19 -33.88 30.95
C VAL A 385 11.20 -32.78 31.30
N ILE A 386 11.37 -31.60 30.73
CA ILE A 386 10.46 -30.47 30.98
C ILE A 386 9.04 -30.78 30.46
N GLY A 387 8.91 -31.41 29.30
CA GLY A 387 7.60 -31.89 28.79
C GLY A 387 6.89 -32.84 29.77
N ARG A 388 7.65 -33.69 30.47
CA ARG A 388 7.10 -34.58 31.53
C ARG A 388 6.66 -33.76 32.75
N VAL A 389 7.46 -32.80 33.19
CA VAL A 389 7.14 -31.92 34.33
C VAL A 389 5.91 -31.06 34.04
N VAL A 390 5.81 -30.44 32.87
CA VAL A 390 4.66 -29.64 32.46
C VAL A 390 3.38 -30.50 32.42
N ARG A 391 3.46 -31.71 31.88
CA ARG A 391 2.30 -32.66 31.88
C ARG A 391 1.86 -32.95 33.31
N ASP A 392 2.78 -33.29 34.21
CA ASP A 392 2.47 -33.57 35.60
C ASP A 392 1.82 -32.36 36.31
N GLN A 393 2.31 -31.17 36.03
CA GLN A 393 1.72 -29.93 36.56
C GLN A 393 0.29 -29.69 36.04
N VAL A 394 0.03 -29.93 34.77
CA VAL A 394 -1.32 -29.81 34.18
C VAL A 394 -2.29 -30.81 34.76
N GLU A 395 -1.84 -32.06 35.00
CA GLU A 395 -2.69 -33.16 35.51
C GLU A 395 -2.91 -33.09 37.02
N HIS A 396 -1.93 -32.71 37.80
CA HIS A 396 -1.94 -32.79 39.25
C HIS A 396 -1.75 -31.48 39.99
N GLY A 397 -1.41 -30.40 39.27
CA GLY A 397 -1.08 -29.10 39.86
C GLY A 397 0.29 -29.05 40.51
N GLY A 398 0.54 -27.97 41.23
CA GLY A 398 1.81 -27.71 41.91
C GLY A 398 2.76 -26.78 41.11
N GLU A 399 3.92 -26.51 41.63
CA GLU A 399 4.91 -25.65 40.99
C GLU A 399 6.00 -26.45 40.29
N ILE A 400 6.69 -25.87 39.31
CA ILE A 400 7.92 -26.44 38.73
C ILE A 400 9.04 -26.15 39.69
N ASP A 401 9.64 -27.16 40.31
CA ASP A 401 10.75 -27.05 41.22
C ASP A 401 11.91 -28.01 40.88
N ALA A 402 13.06 -27.79 41.49
CA ALA A 402 14.26 -28.57 41.21
C ALA A 402 14.09 -30.07 41.51
N ALA A 403 13.30 -30.44 42.52
CA ALA A 403 13.07 -31.82 42.88
C ALA A 403 12.22 -32.57 41.85
N ARG A 404 11.16 -31.96 41.38
CA ARG A 404 10.33 -32.48 40.28
C ARG A 404 11.11 -32.68 38.98
N ILE A 405 11.95 -31.69 38.62
CA ILE A 405 12.82 -31.77 37.46
C ILE A 405 13.82 -32.94 37.60
N ALA A 406 14.48 -33.06 38.75
CA ALA A 406 15.43 -34.15 39.00
C ALA A 406 14.71 -35.54 38.94
N ALA A 407 13.52 -35.63 39.51
CA ALA A 407 12.73 -36.86 39.45
C ALA A 407 12.35 -37.22 38.01
N ALA A 408 11.91 -36.22 37.20
CA ALA A 408 11.57 -36.43 35.80
C ALA A 408 12.83 -36.80 34.96
N ALA A 409 13.98 -36.25 35.24
CA ALA A 409 15.26 -36.59 34.58
C ALA A 409 15.62 -38.07 34.83
N ASN A 410 15.46 -38.54 36.06
CA ASN A 410 15.67 -39.95 36.37
C ASN A 410 14.66 -40.85 35.68
N GLU A 411 13.35 -40.47 35.64
CA GLU A 411 12.30 -41.24 34.97
C GLU A 411 12.52 -41.31 33.45
N VAL A 412 12.84 -40.21 32.82
CA VAL A 412 12.93 -40.05 31.33
C VAL A 412 14.24 -40.61 30.80
N ALA A 413 15.36 -40.39 31.51
CA ALA A 413 16.70 -40.65 30.99
C ALA A 413 17.59 -41.48 31.93
N GLY A 414 17.10 -41.89 33.11
CA GLY A 414 17.93 -42.55 34.10
C GLY A 414 19.09 -41.66 34.59
N ALA A 415 18.95 -40.33 34.46
CA ALA A 415 20.00 -39.38 34.78
C ALA A 415 19.79 -38.80 36.18
N GLU A 416 20.85 -38.83 37.00
CA GLU A 416 20.90 -38.07 38.25
C GLU A 416 21.48 -36.70 37.99
N ILE A 417 20.65 -35.64 38.12
CA ILE A 417 21.05 -34.25 37.93
C ILE A 417 20.81 -33.43 39.19
N VAL A 418 21.60 -32.41 39.38
CA VAL A 418 21.38 -31.36 40.38
C VAL A 418 20.97 -30.10 39.65
N VAL A 419 19.83 -29.53 40.01
CA VAL A 419 19.33 -28.28 39.46
C VAL A 419 19.61 -27.17 40.46
N ASP A 420 20.30 -26.12 40.05
CA ASP A 420 20.49 -24.93 40.83
C ASP A 420 19.19 -24.13 40.95
N GLU A 421 18.77 -23.84 42.18
CA GLU A 421 17.47 -23.17 42.42
C GLU A 421 17.49 -21.70 41.92
N ALA A 422 18.64 -21.02 41.94
CA ALA A 422 18.73 -19.64 41.47
C ALA A 422 18.68 -19.56 39.93
N GLU A 423 19.35 -20.49 39.25
CA GLU A 423 19.27 -20.63 37.77
C GLU A 423 17.86 -21.02 37.35
N LEU A 424 17.20 -21.96 38.04
CA LEU A 424 15.83 -22.35 37.77
C LEU A 424 14.87 -21.19 37.98
N ALA A 425 15.00 -20.43 39.07
CA ALA A 425 14.15 -19.26 39.32
C ALA A 425 14.28 -18.22 38.21
N ALA A 426 15.50 -17.97 37.73
CA ALA A 426 15.74 -17.08 36.61
C ALA A 426 15.13 -17.60 35.28
N ALA A 427 15.24 -18.92 35.02
CA ALA A 427 14.66 -19.56 33.82
C ALA A 427 13.12 -19.69 33.88
N LEU A 428 12.52 -19.58 35.06
CA LEU A 428 11.06 -19.56 35.26
C LEU A 428 10.47 -18.15 35.24
N ASP A 429 11.28 -17.09 35.34
CA ASP A 429 10.79 -15.72 35.22
C ASP A 429 10.70 -15.28 33.74
N PRO A 430 9.48 -15.12 33.18
CA PRO A 430 9.33 -14.74 31.79
C PRO A 430 9.92 -13.38 31.45
N ALA A 431 10.03 -12.44 32.42
CA ALA A 431 10.63 -11.16 32.19
C ALA A 431 12.17 -11.28 32.05
N ALA A 432 12.81 -12.09 32.89
CA ALA A 432 14.23 -12.41 32.77
C ALA A 432 14.53 -13.11 31.43
N CYS A 433 13.69 -14.10 31.04
CA CYS A 433 13.84 -14.82 29.76
C CYS A 433 13.71 -13.92 28.56
N ALA A 434 12.76 -12.98 28.55
CA ALA A 434 12.62 -12.02 27.46
C ALA A 434 13.83 -11.08 27.33
N ALA A 435 14.46 -10.69 28.45
CA ALA A 435 15.62 -9.81 28.50
C ALA A 435 16.96 -10.52 28.17
N LEU A 436 17.03 -11.85 28.29
CA LEU A 436 18.25 -12.63 28.04
C LEU A 436 18.45 -13.08 26.59
N ARG A 437 17.89 -12.34 25.60
CA ARG A 437 17.98 -12.67 24.17
C ARG A 437 18.79 -11.63 23.41
N PRO A 438 20.14 -11.71 23.40
CA PRO A 438 21.00 -10.65 22.87
C PRO A 438 21.08 -10.61 21.33
N GLN A 439 20.44 -11.56 20.63
CA GLN A 439 20.53 -11.67 19.17
C GLN A 439 19.82 -10.50 18.49
N THR A 440 20.37 -10.05 17.36
CA THR A 440 19.74 -9.01 16.54
C THR A 440 18.30 -9.40 16.19
N GLY A 441 17.38 -8.49 16.44
CA GLY A 441 15.96 -8.68 16.14
C GLY A 441 15.17 -9.45 17.20
N SER A 442 15.74 -9.70 18.37
CA SER A 442 15.09 -10.40 19.48
C SER A 442 14.18 -9.48 20.31
N SER A 443 13.55 -10.07 21.34
CA SER A 443 12.67 -9.37 22.29
C SER A 443 13.40 -8.57 23.38
N ASP A 444 14.73 -8.63 23.42
CA ASP A 444 15.52 -7.77 24.32
C ASP A 444 15.19 -6.29 24.11
N ALA A 445 15.05 -5.55 25.19
CA ALA A 445 14.56 -4.16 25.15
C ALA A 445 15.45 -3.22 24.32
N ASP A 446 16.76 -3.42 24.31
CA ASP A 446 17.67 -2.59 23.51
C ASP A 446 17.58 -2.96 22.03
N GLN A 447 17.41 -4.25 21.71
CA GLN A 447 17.15 -4.71 20.35
C GLN A 447 15.82 -4.14 19.81
N VAL A 448 14.77 -4.16 20.65
CA VAL A 448 13.47 -3.60 20.29
C VAL A 448 13.57 -2.09 20.04
N ARG A 449 14.27 -1.34 20.91
CA ARG A 449 14.50 0.11 20.69
C ARG A 449 15.27 0.37 19.40
N ALA A 450 16.32 -0.41 19.15
CA ALA A 450 17.10 -0.29 17.91
C ALA A 450 16.25 -0.56 16.66
N MET A 451 15.39 -1.58 16.69
CA MET A 451 14.43 -1.85 15.62
C MET A 451 13.42 -0.71 15.43
N CYS A 452 12.91 -0.12 16.52
CA CYS A 452 12.02 1.05 16.42
C CYS A 452 12.73 2.23 15.76
N ASP A 453 13.99 2.48 16.07
CA ASP A 453 14.78 3.56 15.50
C ASP A 453 15.06 3.31 13.99
N ASP A 454 15.38 2.07 13.60
CA ASP A 454 15.53 1.69 12.18
C ASP A 454 14.23 1.92 11.40
N VAL A 455 13.11 1.44 11.91
CA VAL A 455 11.79 1.62 11.29
C VAL A 455 11.45 3.09 11.16
N ALA A 456 11.65 3.89 12.21
CA ALA A 456 11.38 5.32 12.20
C ALA A 456 12.23 6.07 11.16
N ALA A 457 13.53 5.78 11.09
CA ALA A 457 14.46 6.41 10.15
C ALA A 457 14.07 6.08 8.68
N ARG A 458 13.84 4.80 8.38
CA ARG A 458 13.46 4.36 7.04
C ARG A 458 12.08 4.86 6.62
N SER A 459 11.11 4.91 7.56
CA SER A 459 9.80 5.50 7.31
C SER A 459 9.91 6.99 6.97
N ALA A 460 10.75 7.74 7.71
CA ALA A 460 11.00 9.15 7.43
C ALA A 460 11.67 9.37 6.06
N GLU A 461 12.60 8.50 5.66
CA GLU A 461 13.23 8.56 4.33
C GLU A 461 12.21 8.36 3.21
N VAL A 462 11.33 7.35 3.32
CA VAL A 462 10.28 7.12 2.32
C VAL A 462 9.28 8.27 2.30
N ARG A 463 8.92 8.81 3.47
CA ARG A 463 8.01 9.95 3.58
C ARG A 463 8.57 11.20 2.91
N CYS A 464 9.83 11.54 3.19
CA CYS A 464 10.53 12.69 2.58
C CYS A 464 10.56 12.54 1.05
N TRP A 465 10.98 11.38 0.55
CA TRP A 465 10.96 11.10 -0.88
C TRP A 465 9.56 11.27 -1.49
N ALA A 466 8.51 10.79 -0.83
CA ALA A 466 7.14 10.89 -1.35
C ALA A 466 6.67 12.36 -1.43
N GLU A 467 6.96 13.16 -0.41
CA GLU A 467 6.66 14.59 -0.36
C GLU A 467 7.41 15.36 -1.46
N GLU A 468 8.69 15.05 -1.68
CA GLU A 468 9.50 15.61 -2.77
C GLU A 468 8.93 15.24 -4.15
N ALA A 469 8.53 13.98 -4.35
CA ALA A 469 7.96 13.51 -5.60
C ALA A 469 6.62 14.21 -5.93
N ILE A 470 5.74 14.33 -4.94
CA ILE A 470 4.45 15.04 -5.07
C ILE A 470 4.67 16.53 -5.36
N ALA A 471 5.60 17.16 -4.65
CA ALA A 471 5.92 18.57 -4.85
C ALA A 471 6.54 18.84 -6.24
N ALA A 472 7.40 17.93 -6.72
CA ALA A 472 8.00 18.00 -8.05
C ALA A 472 6.94 17.87 -9.15
N ASP A 473 5.98 16.94 -9.01
CA ASP A 473 4.88 16.81 -9.95
C ASP A 473 4.00 18.05 -10.00
N ALA A 474 3.60 18.59 -8.85
CA ALA A 474 2.82 19.81 -8.76
C ALA A 474 3.54 21.03 -9.39
N LYS A 475 4.85 21.14 -9.17
CA LYS A 475 5.70 22.19 -9.79
C LYS A 475 5.74 22.05 -11.32
N SER A 476 5.88 20.82 -11.83
CA SER A 476 5.88 20.56 -13.28
C SER A 476 4.52 20.90 -13.90
N ALA A 477 3.41 20.54 -13.24
CA ALA A 477 2.07 20.87 -13.68
C ALA A 477 1.85 22.39 -13.75
N GLU A 478 2.30 23.16 -12.76
CA GLU A 478 2.19 24.62 -12.79
C GLU A 478 3.08 25.26 -13.86
N ALA A 479 4.30 24.77 -14.05
CA ALA A 479 5.20 25.24 -15.10
C ALA A 479 4.61 25.01 -16.51
N LEU A 480 3.97 23.86 -16.72
CA LEU A 480 3.24 23.53 -17.94
C LEU A 480 2.10 24.52 -18.20
N ARG A 481 1.27 24.78 -17.18
CA ARG A 481 0.17 25.75 -17.27
C ARG A 481 0.66 27.17 -17.52
N ALA A 482 1.74 27.58 -16.87
CA ALA A 482 2.37 28.88 -17.10
C ALA A 482 2.85 29.03 -18.56
N LYS A 483 3.49 27.99 -19.10
CA LYS A 483 3.93 27.98 -20.51
C LYS A 483 2.74 28.00 -21.48
N ALA A 484 1.67 27.30 -21.17
CA ALA A 484 0.45 27.33 -21.97
C ALA A 484 -0.19 28.73 -21.98
N ARG A 485 -0.28 29.42 -20.82
CA ARG A 485 -0.76 30.81 -20.72
C ARG A 485 0.11 31.78 -21.54
N GLU A 486 1.44 31.68 -21.42
CA GLU A 486 2.38 32.48 -22.20
C GLU A 486 2.09 32.37 -23.71
N LEU A 487 1.99 31.16 -24.25
CA LEU A 487 1.74 30.89 -25.66
C LEU A 487 0.30 31.23 -26.11
N ALA A 488 -0.65 31.16 -25.19
CA ALA A 488 -2.01 31.61 -25.43
C ALA A 488 -2.18 33.11 -25.49
N GLY A 489 -1.17 33.88 -25.02
CA GLY A 489 -1.26 35.34 -24.88
C GLY A 489 -2.21 35.78 -23.75
N ALA A 490 -2.34 34.94 -22.69
CA ALA A 490 -3.26 35.12 -21.60
C ALA A 490 -2.53 35.44 -20.28
#